data_750173717aedd65b26c01ccffacbf5e5
#
_entry.id   750173717aedd65b26c01ccffacbf5e5
#
_cell.length_a   1.000
_cell.length_b   1.000
_cell.length_c   1.000
_cell.angle_alpha   90.00
_cell.angle_beta   90.00
_cell.angle_gamma   90.00
#
_symmetry.space_group_name_H-M   'P 1'
#
loop_
_entity.id
_entity.type
_entity.pdbx_description
1 polymer ?
#
loop_
_entity_poly.entity_id
_entity_poly.type
_entity_poly.pdbx_seq_one_letter_code
_entity_poly.pdbx_strand_id
1 'polypeptide(L)'
;MACAILRLTGNWRTYALSRWPSHRDQGKIIQSARRLFNRYGFDRVSVDQIMSGAGLTRGGFYSYFESKSDLYAEVLGCFFTDPEWKSCWEGVELDLSSRDVGPQVVRAYLSRQHFEDVENSCPMIALPTDVTRSGESAKQAFETVFSAMVSVLDRSLKQSRRVRCTRAQAIAALCVGGMVVARALQNRTHGDELREACMSVALELGGWKKDKRPRL
;
A
#
# COMPACT_ATOMS: atom_id res chain seq x y z
N MET A 1 -20.76 -12.07 0.45
CA MET A 1 -20.38 -11.37 -0.79
C MET A 1 -18.89 -11.09 -0.93
N ALA A 2 -18.14 -10.71 0.12
CA ALA A 2 -16.69 -10.44 0.03
C ALA A 2 -15.82 -11.59 -0.54
N CYS A 3 -16.26 -12.84 -0.45
CA CYS A 3 -15.52 -13.99 -0.98
C CYS A 3 -15.67 -14.20 -2.51
N ALA A 4 -16.55 -13.46 -3.18
CA ALA A 4 -16.77 -13.56 -4.64
C ALA A 4 -15.80 -12.67 -5.43
N ILE A 5 -15.31 -11.57 -4.85
CA ILE A 5 -14.37 -10.64 -5.47
C ILE A 5 -13.01 -11.31 -5.70
N LEU A 6 -12.62 -12.26 -4.83
CA LEU A 6 -11.39 -13.05 -4.98
C LEU A 6 -11.34 -13.97 -6.23
N ARG A 7 -12.46 -14.16 -6.92
CA ARG A 7 -12.47 -14.95 -8.18
C ARG A 7 -12.01 -14.15 -9.40
N LEU A 8 -12.03 -12.84 -9.36
CA LEU A 8 -11.67 -11.98 -10.49
C LEU A 8 -10.17 -11.68 -10.59
N THR A 9 -9.40 -11.92 -9.52
CA THR A 9 -7.96 -11.63 -9.47
C THR A 9 -7.12 -12.89 -9.68
N GLY A 10 -7.40 -13.64 -10.74
CA GLY A 10 -6.71 -14.91 -11.06
C GLY A 10 -5.19 -14.80 -11.27
N ASN A 11 -4.64 -13.62 -11.40
CA ASN A 11 -3.20 -13.44 -11.49
C ASN A 11 -2.79 -12.00 -11.12
N TRP A 12 -2.63 -11.72 -9.81
CA TRP A 12 -2.12 -10.43 -9.32
C TRP A 12 -0.77 -10.05 -9.96
N ARG A 13 0.09 -11.04 -10.34
CA ARG A 13 1.34 -10.78 -11.08
C ARG A 13 1.06 -10.15 -12.44
N THR A 14 0.09 -10.66 -13.18
CA THR A 14 -0.29 -10.10 -14.47
C THR A 14 -0.94 -8.73 -14.30
N TYR A 15 -1.78 -8.57 -13.28
CA TYR A 15 -2.39 -7.28 -12.93
C TYR A 15 -1.34 -6.27 -12.48
N ALA A 16 -0.41 -6.68 -11.61
CA ALA A 16 0.66 -5.83 -11.12
C ALA A 16 1.61 -5.39 -12.24
N LEU A 17 2.03 -6.28 -13.12
CA LEU A 17 3.02 -5.99 -14.17
C LEU A 17 2.45 -5.20 -15.35
N SER A 18 1.14 -5.17 -15.54
CA SER A 18 0.50 -4.51 -16.69
C SER A 18 0.06 -3.07 -16.41
N ARG A 19 0.13 -2.60 -15.17
CA ARG A 19 -0.50 -1.33 -14.77
C ARG A 19 0.44 -0.12 -14.66
N TRP A 20 1.74 -0.34 -14.58
CA TRP A 20 2.67 0.78 -14.63
C TRP A 20 2.69 1.36 -16.04
N PRO A 21 2.56 2.70 -16.19
CA PRO A 21 2.47 3.31 -17.50
C PRO A 21 3.72 3.10 -18.31
N SER A 22 3.53 2.80 -19.60
CA SER A 22 4.62 2.67 -20.58
C SER A 22 5.29 4.02 -20.91
N HIS A 23 4.56 5.11 -20.71
CA HIS A 23 5.09 6.47 -20.91
C HIS A 23 5.88 6.92 -19.69
N ARG A 24 7.17 7.25 -19.92
CA ARG A 24 8.10 7.70 -18.88
C ARG A 24 7.58 8.92 -18.10
N ASP A 25 6.98 9.89 -18.77
CA ASP A 25 6.51 11.12 -18.16
C ASP A 25 5.23 10.90 -17.34
N GLN A 26 4.34 10.01 -17.77
CA GLN A 26 3.19 9.60 -16.97
C GLN A 26 3.63 8.94 -15.64
N GLY A 27 4.66 8.10 -15.68
CA GLY A 27 5.26 7.50 -14.48
C GLY A 27 5.79 8.56 -13.50
N LYS A 28 6.51 9.59 -14.01
CA LYS A 28 6.99 10.70 -13.18
C LYS A 28 5.85 11.49 -12.53
N ILE A 29 4.75 11.71 -13.26
CA ILE A 29 3.57 12.41 -12.73
C ILE A 29 2.96 11.60 -11.60
N ILE A 30 2.79 10.29 -11.77
CA ILE A 30 2.25 9.39 -10.73
C ILE A 30 3.14 9.39 -9.49
N GLN A 31 4.46 9.31 -9.65
CA GLN A 31 5.41 9.35 -8.52
C GLN A 31 5.38 10.69 -7.79
N SER A 32 5.39 11.80 -8.52
CA SER A 32 5.27 13.13 -7.94
C SER A 32 3.95 13.30 -7.19
N ALA A 33 2.84 12.88 -7.78
CA ALA A 33 1.53 12.93 -7.16
C ALA A 33 1.47 12.07 -5.88
N ARG A 34 2.02 10.84 -5.91
CA ARG A 34 2.07 9.96 -4.75
C ARG A 34 2.78 10.62 -3.56
N ARG A 35 3.98 11.16 -3.78
CA ARG A 35 4.77 11.83 -2.73
C ARG A 35 4.01 13.02 -2.13
N LEU A 36 3.44 13.85 -2.99
CA LEU A 36 2.71 15.03 -2.56
C LEU A 36 1.40 14.66 -1.84
N PHE A 37 0.61 13.72 -2.36
CA PHE A 37 -0.61 13.26 -1.71
C PHE A 37 -0.33 12.60 -0.38
N ASN A 38 0.70 11.74 -0.29
CA ASN A 38 1.08 11.10 0.96
C ASN A 38 1.46 12.11 2.04
N ARG A 39 2.08 13.23 1.65
CA ARG A 39 2.56 14.25 2.57
C ARG A 39 1.50 15.28 2.96
N TYR A 40 0.68 15.72 2.00
CA TYR A 40 -0.19 16.89 2.17
C TYR A 40 -1.69 16.55 2.07
N GLY A 41 -2.06 15.33 1.67
CA GLY A 41 -3.42 14.92 1.35
C GLY A 41 -3.87 15.38 -0.04
N PHE A 42 -5.00 14.81 -0.48
CA PHE A 42 -5.50 15.05 -1.84
C PHE A 42 -5.88 16.52 -2.10
N ASP A 43 -6.63 17.13 -1.15
CA ASP A 43 -7.23 18.46 -1.38
C ASP A 43 -6.21 19.58 -1.47
N ARG A 44 -5.12 19.48 -0.69
CA ARG A 44 -4.09 20.53 -0.59
C ARG A 44 -3.08 20.54 -1.74
N VAL A 45 -3.09 19.53 -2.58
CA VAL A 45 -2.13 19.39 -3.69
C VAL A 45 -2.76 19.87 -4.99
N SER A 46 -2.10 20.81 -5.68
CA SER A 46 -2.52 21.30 -7.00
C SER A 46 -1.88 20.51 -8.14
N VAL A 47 -2.51 20.55 -9.33
CA VAL A 47 -1.94 20.01 -10.57
C VAL A 47 -0.60 20.67 -10.89
N ASP A 48 -0.46 21.97 -10.62
CA ASP A 48 0.79 22.70 -10.87
C ASP A 48 1.95 22.15 -10.02
N GLN A 49 1.71 21.89 -8.73
CA GLN A 49 2.71 21.28 -7.84
C GLN A 49 3.11 19.89 -8.31
N ILE A 50 2.14 19.08 -8.74
CA ILE A 50 2.41 17.73 -9.25
C ILE A 50 3.28 17.78 -10.51
N MET A 51 2.90 18.61 -11.50
CA MET A 51 3.63 18.72 -12.76
C MET A 51 5.02 19.31 -12.57
N SER A 52 5.16 20.32 -11.70
CA SER A 52 6.46 20.89 -11.33
C SER A 52 7.35 19.83 -10.67
N GLY A 53 6.81 19.04 -9.73
CA GLY A 53 7.53 17.94 -9.07
C GLY A 53 7.94 16.83 -10.02
N ALA A 54 7.22 16.65 -11.13
CA ALA A 54 7.56 15.72 -12.22
C ALA A 54 8.57 16.30 -13.23
N GLY A 55 8.94 17.59 -13.10
CA GLY A 55 9.78 18.30 -14.07
C GLY A 55 9.08 18.60 -15.40
N LEU A 56 7.76 18.75 -15.38
CA LEU A 56 6.91 18.96 -16.54
C LEU A 56 6.08 20.24 -16.42
N THR A 57 5.57 20.73 -17.55
CA THR A 57 4.70 21.91 -17.59
C THR A 57 3.24 21.54 -17.29
N ARG A 58 2.48 22.46 -16.66
CA ARG A 58 1.06 22.30 -16.37
C ARG A 58 0.22 21.89 -17.60
N GLY A 59 0.51 22.49 -18.75
CA GLY A 59 -0.25 22.22 -19.98
C GLY A 59 -0.23 20.77 -20.44
N GLY A 60 0.83 20.01 -20.07
CA GLY A 60 0.95 18.60 -20.41
C GLY A 60 0.07 17.66 -19.57
N PHE A 61 -0.51 18.12 -18.46
CA PHE A 61 -1.28 17.27 -17.56
C PHE A 61 -2.44 16.57 -18.26
N TYR A 62 -3.24 17.33 -18.97
CA TYR A 62 -4.45 16.84 -19.63
C TYR A 62 -4.20 15.93 -20.84
N SER A 63 -2.92 15.76 -21.24
CA SER A 63 -2.52 14.74 -22.22
C SER A 63 -2.41 13.34 -21.59
N TYR A 64 -2.33 13.26 -20.25
CA TYR A 64 -2.13 12.01 -19.52
C TYR A 64 -3.32 11.65 -18.64
N PHE A 65 -4.02 12.63 -18.06
CA PHE A 65 -5.10 12.43 -17.09
C PHE A 65 -6.25 13.40 -17.36
N GLU A 66 -7.48 12.91 -17.27
CA GLU A 66 -8.67 13.74 -17.46
C GLU A 66 -8.89 14.71 -16.29
N SER A 67 -8.49 14.29 -15.08
CA SER A 67 -8.66 15.07 -13.85
C SER A 67 -7.64 14.70 -12.78
N LYS A 68 -7.52 15.56 -11.75
CA LYS A 68 -6.73 15.22 -10.54
C LYS A 68 -7.28 13.98 -9.83
N SER A 69 -8.59 13.74 -9.88
CA SER A 69 -9.24 12.55 -9.30
C SER A 69 -8.89 11.28 -10.06
N ASP A 70 -8.76 11.37 -11.38
CA ASP A 70 -8.31 10.25 -12.22
C ASP A 70 -6.85 9.90 -11.90
N LEU A 71 -5.95 10.90 -11.86
CA LEU A 71 -4.58 10.68 -11.39
C LEU A 71 -4.53 10.07 -9.98
N TYR A 72 -5.42 10.49 -9.08
CA TYR A 72 -5.48 9.95 -7.72
C TYR A 72 -5.82 8.46 -7.70
N ALA A 73 -6.79 8.05 -8.51
CA ALA A 73 -7.12 6.64 -8.69
C ALA A 73 -5.94 5.83 -9.26
N GLU A 74 -5.19 6.41 -10.22
CA GLU A 74 -3.98 5.78 -10.75
C GLU A 74 -2.87 5.66 -9.70
N VAL A 75 -2.64 6.69 -8.88
CA VAL A 75 -1.67 6.65 -7.77
C VAL A 75 -1.99 5.51 -6.80
N LEU A 76 -3.26 5.32 -6.46
CA LEU A 76 -3.70 4.21 -5.61
C LEU A 76 -3.46 2.86 -6.31
N GLY A 77 -3.86 2.74 -7.58
CA GLY A 77 -3.85 1.49 -8.31
C GLY A 77 -2.46 1.01 -8.73
N CYS A 78 -1.52 1.93 -8.99
CA CYS A 78 -0.20 1.61 -9.53
C CYS A 78 0.89 1.40 -8.47
N PHE A 79 0.59 1.52 -7.18
CA PHE A 79 1.63 1.47 -6.13
C PHE A 79 2.51 0.22 -6.21
N PHE A 80 1.92 -0.96 -6.29
CA PHE A 80 2.68 -2.23 -6.33
C PHE A 80 3.33 -2.53 -7.69
N THR A 81 3.05 -1.73 -8.70
CA THR A 81 3.60 -1.88 -10.05
C THR A 81 4.70 -0.88 -10.35
N ASP A 82 4.87 0.13 -9.49
CA ASP A 82 5.95 1.09 -9.57
C ASP A 82 7.31 0.37 -9.46
N PRO A 83 8.18 0.45 -10.46
CA PRO A 83 9.49 -0.21 -10.40
C PRO A 83 10.37 0.29 -9.26
N GLU A 84 10.13 1.52 -8.76
CA GLU A 84 10.91 2.09 -7.66
C GLU A 84 10.39 1.68 -6.26
N TRP A 85 9.19 1.09 -6.14
CA TRP A 85 8.65 0.75 -4.82
C TRP A 85 9.53 -0.24 -4.04
N LYS A 86 10.25 -1.12 -4.75
CA LYS A 86 11.17 -2.08 -4.13
C LYS A 86 12.37 -1.41 -3.48
N SER A 87 12.86 -0.30 -4.04
CA SER A 87 13.98 0.46 -3.48
C SER A 87 13.57 1.23 -2.23
N CYS A 88 12.29 1.56 -2.09
CA CYS A 88 11.78 2.23 -0.89
C CYS A 88 11.84 1.36 0.37
N TRP A 89 12.01 0.04 0.21
CA TRP A 89 12.03 -0.92 1.31
C TRP A 89 13.38 -1.66 1.38
N GLU A 90 14.47 -0.92 1.24
CA GLU A 90 15.82 -1.46 1.38
C GLU A 90 15.99 -2.20 2.70
N GLY A 91 16.62 -3.38 2.63
CA GLY A 91 16.82 -4.26 3.78
C GLY A 91 15.60 -5.12 4.13
N VAL A 92 14.49 -5.03 3.40
CA VAL A 92 13.35 -5.93 3.54
C VAL A 92 13.30 -6.86 2.33
N GLU A 93 13.73 -8.11 2.53
CA GLU A 93 13.56 -9.14 1.51
C GLU A 93 12.08 -9.51 1.38
N LEU A 94 11.48 -9.20 0.24
CA LEU A 94 10.10 -9.55 -0.08
C LEU A 94 10.07 -10.44 -1.33
N ASP A 95 10.03 -11.74 -1.12
CA ASP A 95 9.81 -12.72 -2.19
C ASP A 95 8.31 -13.01 -2.35
N LEU A 96 7.70 -12.31 -3.29
CA LEU A 96 6.28 -12.49 -3.63
C LEU A 96 5.97 -13.88 -4.24
N SER A 97 6.97 -14.66 -4.63
CA SER A 97 6.79 -16.04 -5.12
C SER A 97 6.78 -17.06 -3.99
N SER A 98 7.33 -16.71 -2.82
CA SER A 98 7.42 -17.58 -1.65
C SER A 98 6.03 -17.97 -1.12
N ARG A 99 5.94 -19.21 -0.61
CA ARG A 99 4.77 -19.65 0.17
C ARG A 99 4.68 -18.93 1.51
N ASP A 100 5.80 -18.44 2.04
CA ASP A 100 5.89 -17.70 3.30
C ASP A 100 5.91 -16.18 3.07
N VAL A 101 5.28 -15.69 2.00
CA VAL A 101 5.19 -14.27 1.68
C VAL A 101 4.41 -13.47 2.73
N GLY A 102 3.42 -14.07 3.39
CA GLY A 102 2.58 -13.38 4.38
C GLY A 102 3.36 -12.74 5.53
N PRO A 103 4.20 -13.49 6.27
CA PRO A 103 5.03 -12.92 7.32
C PRO A 103 6.04 -11.89 6.80
N GLN A 104 6.55 -12.04 5.58
CA GLN A 104 7.43 -11.06 4.96
C GLN A 104 6.69 -9.74 4.72
N VAL A 105 5.46 -9.80 4.15
CA VAL A 105 4.60 -8.62 3.94
C VAL A 105 4.30 -7.91 5.25
N VAL A 106 3.93 -8.64 6.32
CA VAL A 106 3.63 -8.05 7.62
C VAL A 106 4.85 -7.31 8.18
N ARG A 107 6.04 -7.95 8.15
CA ARG A 107 7.28 -7.33 8.65
C ARG A 107 7.69 -6.12 7.82
N ALA A 108 7.59 -6.22 6.48
CA ALA A 108 7.88 -5.13 5.58
C ALA A 108 6.95 -3.95 5.81
N TYR A 109 5.64 -4.23 5.83
CA TYR A 109 4.61 -3.19 5.95
C TYR A 109 4.68 -2.45 7.29
N LEU A 110 4.92 -3.17 8.38
CA LEU A 110 5.06 -2.61 9.73
C LEU A 110 6.52 -2.39 10.12
N SER A 111 7.45 -2.28 9.16
CA SER A 111 8.86 -1.96 9.43
C SER A 111 9.03 -0.51 9.89
N ARG A 112 10.12 -0.26 10.63
CA ARG A 112 10.49 1.10 11.01
C ARG A 112 10.81 1.98 9.81
N GLN A 113 11.47 1.42 8.81
CA GLN A 113 11.78 2.12 7.57
C GLN A 113 10.51 2.61 6.87
N HIS A 114 9.50 1.75 6.71
CA HIS A 114 8.23 2.16 6.13
C HIS A 114 7.49 3.17 7.03
N PHE A 115 7.64 3.09 8.35
CA PHE A 115 7.08 4.05 9.30
C PHE A 115 7.67 5.45 9.15
N GLU A 116 8.97 5.55 8.88
CA GLU A 116 9.70 6.81 8.75
C GLU A 116 9.54 7.43 7.35
N ASP A 117 9.43 6.62 6.31
CA ASP A 117 9.28 7.09 4.92
C ASP A 117 7.82 7.41 4.60
N VAL A 118 7.42 8.65 4.87
CA VAL A 118 6.05 9.11 4.61
C VAL A 118 5.79 9.26 3.11
N GLU A 119 6.72 9.84 2.37
CA GLU A 119 6.51 10.23 0.97
C GLU A 119 6.38 9.02 0.03
N ASN A 120 7.21 7.99 0.23
CA ASN A 120 7.18 6.78 -0.59
C ASN A 120 6.33 5.66 0.01
N SER A 121 5.61 5.94 1.09
CA SER A 121 4.72 4.99 1.73
C SER A 121 3.62 4.46 0.81
N CYS A 122 3.08 3.31 1.22
CA CYS A 122 1.85 2.80 0.61
C CYS A 122 0.71 3.82 0.75
N PRO A 123 0.01 4.19 -0.34
CA PRO A 123 -1.10 5.15 -0.29
C PRO A 123 -2.25 4.71 0.62
N MET A 124 -2.38 3.40 0.90
CA MET A 124 -3.37 2.90 1.86
C MET A 124 -3.14 3.40 3.29
N ILE A 125 -1.97 3.96 3.62
CA ILE A 125 -1.69 4.53 4.94
C ILE A 125 -2.09 6.01 4.98
N ALA A 126 -1.70 6.77 3.98
CA ALA A 126 -1.85 8.21 3.99
C ALA A 126 -3.28 8.67 3.61
N LEU A 127 -3.97 7.92 2.77
CA LEU A 127 -5.13 8.39 2.03
C LEU A 127 -6.49 7.74 2.36
N PRO A 128 -6.69 6.88 3.38
CA PRO A 128 -7.99 6.23 3.60
C PRO A 128 -9.13 7.21 3.82
N THR A 129 -8.90 8.29 4.57
CA THR A 129 -9.91 9.32 4.84
C THR A 129 -10.22 10.17 3.61
N ASP A 130 -9.25 10.43 2.74
CA ASP A 130 -9.46 11.11 1.47
C ASP A 130 -10.27 10.24 0.51
N VAL A 131 -9.97 8.94 0.44
CA VAL A 131 -10.73 7.97 -0.36
C VAL A 131 -12.19 7.91 0.05
N THR A 132 -12.52 7.99 1.35
CA THR A 132 -13.92 7.96 1.80
C THR A 132 -14.74 9.14 1.25
N ARG A 133 -14.09 10.28 1.00
CA ARG A 133 -14.69 11.50 0.45
C ARG A 133 -14.55 11.62 -1.08
N SER A 134 -13.77 10.74 -1.71
CA SER A 134 -13.51 10.75 -3.15
C SER A 134 -14.60 10.03 -3.94
N GLY A 135 -14.58 10.21 -5.26
CA GLY A 135 -15.46 9.53 -6.20
C GLY A 135 -15.22 7.99 -6.28
N GLU A 136 -16.08 7.34 -7.05
CA GLU A 136 -16.10 5.87 -7.16
C GLU A 136 -14.78 5.29 -7.70
N SER A 137 -14.12 5.96 -8.64
CA SER A 137 -12.84 5.51 -9.23
C SER A 137 -11.76 5.33 -8.17
N ALA A 138 -11.62 6.28 -7.24
CA ALA A 138 -10.65 6.20 -6.15
C ALA A 138 -10.99 5.08 -5.16
N LYS A 139 -12.28 4.93 -4.82
CA LYS A 139 -12.76 3.83 -3.96
C LYS A 139 -12.50 2.47 -4.58
N GLN A 140 -12.78 2.32 -5.88
CA GLN A 140 -12.52 1.09 -6.63
C GLN A 140 -11.03 0.76 -6.69
N ALA A 141 -10.17 1.76 -6.92
CA ALA A 141 -8.73 1.59 -6.94
C ALA A 141 -8.21 1.16 -5.55
N PHE A 142 -8.68 1.80 -4.49
CA PHE A 142 -8.34 1.43 -3.11
C PHE A 142 -8.78 0.00 -2.77
N GLU A 143 -10.03 -0.37 -3.10
CA GLU A 143 -10.56 -1.71 -2.89
C GLU A 143 -9.72 -2.76 -3.64
N THR A 144 -9.29 -2.45 -4.85
CA THR A 144 -8.44 -3.33 -5.66
C THR A 144 -7.08 -3.56 -4.98
N VAL A 145 -6.42 -2.52 -4.52
CA VAL A 145 -5.11 -2.61 -3.84
C VAL A 145 -5.23 -3.35 -2.50
N PHE A 146 -6.27 -3.03 -1.71
CA PHE A 146 -6.54 -3.73 -0.46
C PHE A 146 -6.82 -5.21 -0.69
N SER A 147 -7.64 -5.55 -1.68
CA SER A 147 -7.94 -6.93 -2.06
C SER A 147 -6.71 -7.69 -2.54
N ALA A 148 -5.80 -7.04 -3.25
CA ALA A 148 -4.51 -7.62 -3.64
C ALA A 148 -3.67 -7.98 -2.41
N MET A 149 -3.56 -7.10 -1.44
CA MET A 149 -2.86 -7.37 -0.17
C MET A 149 -3.50 -8.55 0.58
N VAL A 150 -4.83 -8.55 0.72
CA VAL A 150 -5.57 -9.66 1.35
C VAL A 150 -5.31 -10.98 0.65
N SER A 151 -5.27 -10.98 -0.70
CA SER A 151 -5.00 -12.18 -1.49
C SER A 151 -3.59 -12.73 -1.28
N VAL A 152 -2.60 -11.86 -1.15
CA VAL A 152 -1.21 -12.25 -0.85
C VAL A 152 -1.13 -12.89 0.54
N LEU A 153 -1.78 -12.30 1.54
CA LEU A 153 -1.82 -12.82 2.90
C LEU A 153 -2.57 -14.16 2.98
N ASP A 154 -3.75 -14.27 2.32
CA ASP A 154 -4.56 -15.50 2.30
C ASP A 154 -3.79 -16.72 1.81
N ARG A 155 -2.94 -16.56 0.79
CA ARG A 155 -2.13 -17.66 0.23
C ARG A 155 -1.13 -18.26 1.23
N SER A 156 -0.68 -17.49 2.20
CA SER A 156 0.28 -17.90 3.23
C SER A 156 -0.37 -18.54 4.45
N LEU A 157 -1.70 -18.48 4.54
CA LEU A 157 -2.46 -19.03 5.67
C LEU A 157 -2.82 -20.50 5.41
N LYS A 158 -2.75 -21.35 6.46
CA LYS A 158 -2.94 -22.80 6.37
C LYS A 158 -4.34 -23.28 6.77
N GLN A 159 -5.21 -22.38 7.21
CA GLN A 159 -6.55 -22.71 7.73
C GLN A 159 -7.57 -23.00 6.62
N SER A 160 -8.81 -23.39 7.00
CA SER A 160 -9.91 -23.53 6.04
C SER A 160 -10.22 -22.19 5.35
N ARG A 161 -10.76 -22.24 4.13
CA ARG A 161 -10.98 -21.06 3.30
C ARG A 161 -11.71 -19.91 4.01
N ARG A 162 -12.78 -20.22 4.75
CA ARG A 162 -13.55 -19.19 5.48
C ARG A 162 -12.72 -18.49 6.53
N VAL A 163 -11.96 -19.26 7.32
CA VAL A 163 -11.09 -18.73 8.38
C VAL A 163 -9.94 -17.93 7.80
N ARG A 164 -9.32 -18.40 6.71
CA ARG A 164 -8.23 -17.70 6.03
C ARG A 164 -8.67 -16.31 5.54
N CYS A 165 -9.82 -16.23 4.84
CA CYS A 165 -10.33 -14.96 4.33
C CYS A 165 -10.52 -13.93 5.44
N THR A 166 -11.16 -14.31 6.54
CA THR A 166 -11.36 -13.42 7.69
C THR A 166 -10.04 -12.99 8.33
N ARG A 167 -9.10 -13.93 8.50
CA ARG A 167 -7.78 -13.62 9.08
C ARG A 167 -6.95 -12.72 8.18
N ALA A 168 -6.93 -12.99 6.87
CA ALA A 168 -6.20 -12.15 5.92
C ALA A 168 -6.70 -10.70 5.92
N GLN A 169 -8.02 -10.50 5.97
CA GLN A 169 -8.62 -9.17 6.10
C GLN A 169 -8.23 -8.48 7.42
N ALA A 170 -8.29 -9.22 8.54
CA ALA A 170 -7.90 -8.69 9.84
C ALA A 170 -6.41 -8.32 9.89
N ILE A 171 -5.54 -9.16 9.34
CA ILE A 171 -4.10 -8.89 9.25
C ILE A 171 -3.83 -7.65 8.39
N ALA A 172 -4.48 -7.55 7.22
CA ALA A 172 -4.34 -6.37 6.36
C ALA A 172 -4.80 -5.09 7.08
N ALA A 173 -5.93 -5.15 7.79
CA ALA A 173 -6.44 -4.03 8.58
C ALA A 173 -5.50 -3.64 9.73
N LEU A 174 -4.87 -4.60 10.43
CA LEU A 174 -3.84 -4.35 11.44
C LEU A 174 -2.60 -3.68 10.84
N CYS A 175 -2.17 -4.11 9.65
CA CYS A 175 -1.04 -3.49 8.95
C CYS A 175 -1.34 -2.02 8.62
N VAL A 176 -2.46 -1.75 7.97
CA VAL A 176 -2.84 -0.39 7.56
C VAL A 176 -3.15 0.46 8.79
N GLY A 177 -4.06 0.01 9.66
CA GLY A 177 -4.50 0.75 10.84
C GLY A 177 -3.37 0.99 11.84
N GLY A 178 -2.51 0.00 12.07
CA GLY A 178 -1.34 0.12 12.93
C GLY A 178 -0.41 1.24 12.48
N MET A 179 -0.13 1.33 11.17
CA MET A 179 0.71 2.40 10.61
C MET A 179 0.03 3.77 10.66
N VAL A 180 -1.27 3.83 10.32
CA VAL A 180 -2.04 5.10 10.35
C VAL A 180 -2.04 5.68 11.76
N VAL A 181 -2.40 4.86 12.76
CA VAL A 181 -2.47 5.32 14.15
C VAL A 181 -1.09 5.62 14.71
N ALA A 182 -0.09 4.76 14.46
CA ALA A 182 1.27 4.98 14.93
C ALA A 182 1.84 6.32 14.44
N ARG A 183 1.60 6.67 13.17
CA ARG A 183 2.05 7.96 12.60
C ARG A 183 1.30 9.17 13.15
N ALA A 184 0.05 9.00 13.60
CA ALA A 184 -0.75 10.05 14.19
C ALA A 184 -0.37 10.37 15.63
N LEU A 185 0.36 9.48 16.32
CA LEU A 185 0.81 9.71 17.70
C LEU A 185 1.95 10.72 17.74
N GLN A 186 1.83 11.71 18.62
CA GLN A 186 2.88 12.70 18.84
C GLN A 186 4.13 12.06 19.48
N ASN A 187 3.93 11.12 20.40
CA ASN A 187 5.01 10.39 21.03
C ASN A 187 5.51 9.27 20.10
N ARG A 188 6.72 9.45 19.59
CA ARG A 188 7.36 8.49 18.66
C ARG A 188 7.54 7.10 19.27
N THR A 189 7.87 7.02 20.56
CA THR A 189 8.05 5.74 21.26
C THR A 189 6.73 4.97 21.31
N HIS A 190 5.62 5.63 21.66
CA HIS A 190 4.29 5.02 21.62
C HIS A 190 3.89 4.60 20.20
N GLY A 191 4.29 5.38 19.17
CA GLY A 191 4.08 5.00 17.77
C GLY A 191 4.82 3.71 17.41
N ASP A 192 6.08 3.59 17.80
CA ASP A 192 6.88 2.37 17.59
C ASP A 192 6.31 1.16 18.36
N GLU A 193 5.94 1.35 19.63
CA GLU A 193 5.32 0.29 20.45
C GLU A 193 4.02 -0.23 19.83
N LEU A 194 3.14 0.68 19.37
CA LEU A 194 1.90 0.32 18.70
C LEU A 194 2.14 -0.46 17.40
N ARG A 195 3.06 0.04 16.57
CA ARG A 195 3.45 -0.60 15.32
C ARG A 195 3.96 -2.03 15.56
N GLU A 196 4.82 -2.22 16.55
CA GLU A 196 5.36 -3.54 16.93
C GLU A 196 4.29 -4.46 17.53
N ALA A 197 3.39 -3.92 18.33
CA ALA A 197 2.24 -4.67 18.85
C ALA A 197 1.35 -5.17 17.70
N CYS A 198 1.01 -4.31 16.74
CA CYS A 198 0.26 -4.69 15.54
C CYS A 198 0.98 -5.77 14.73
N MET A 199 2.30 -5.64 14.54
CA MET A 199 3.12 -6.66 13.87
C MET A 199 3.08 -8.00 14.60
N SER A 200 3.24 -7.99 15.92
CA SER A 200 3.20 -9.22 16.73
C SER A 200 1.87 -9.93 16.60
N VAL A 201 0.76 -9.20 16.76
CA VAL A 201 -0.60 -9.77 16.66
C VAL A 201 -0.90 -10.24 15.24
N ALA A 202 -0.50 -9.50 14.22
CA ALA A 202 -0.69 -9.91 12.82
C ALA A 202 0.04 -11.22 12.50
N LEU A 203 1.29 -11.38 12.96
CA LEU A 203 2.06 -12.62 12.82
C LEU A 203 1.43 -13.79 13.58
N GLU A 204 0.88 -13.53 14.77
CA GLU A 204 0.19 -14.54 15.57
C GLU A 204 -1.12 -15.00 14.92
N LEU A 205 -1.94 -14.07 14.42
CA LEU A 205 -3.16 -14.37 13.66
C LEU A 205 -2.88 -15.20 12.41
N GLY A 206 -1.72 -14.96 11.77
CA GLY A 206 -1.25 -15.74 10.64
C GLY A 206 -0.81 -17.16 11.01
N GLY A 207 -0.54 -17.43 12.29
CA GLY A 207 0.11 -18.66 12.74
C GLY A 207 1.56 -18.78 12.27
N TRP A 208 2.18 -17.66 11.95
CA TRP A 208 3.58 -17.58 11.52
C TRP A 208 4.50 -17.51 12.74
N LYS A 209 5.46 -18.43 12.81
CA LYS A 209 6.39 -18.51 13.95
C LYS A 209 7.09 -17.16 14.15
N LYS A 210 7.14 -16.69 15.40
CA LYS A 210 8.06 -15.60 15.79
C LYS A 210 9.47 -16.04 15.44
N ASP A 211 10.18 -15.21 14.67
CA ASP A 211 11.64 -15.37 14.55
C ASP A 211 12.22 -15.36 15.96
N LYS A 212 12.80 -16.49 16.36
CA LYS A 212 13.58 -16.53 17.59
C LYS A 212 14.87 -15.74 17.32
N ARG A 213 14.80 -14.40 17.42
CA ARG A 213 16.05 -13.64 17.56
C ARG A 213 16.72 -14.15 18.83
N PRO A 214 18.02 -14.51 18.78
CA PRO A 214 18.74 -14.78 20.01
C PRO A 214 18.60 -13.53 20.89
N ARG A 215 18.20 -13.72 22.14
CA ARG A 215 18.29 -12.66 23.13
C ARG A 215 19.79 -12.40 23.33
N LEU A 216 20.26 -11.23 22.87
CA LEU A 216 21.54 -10.70 23.23
C LEU A 216 21.53 -10.37 24.72
#